data_ae407cf29869ac98102d164468452532
#
_entry.id   ae407cf29869ac98102d164468452532
#
_cell.length_a   1.000
_cell.length_b   1.000
_cell.length_c   1.000
_cell.angle_alpha   90.00
_cell.angle_beta   90.00
_cell.angle_gamma   90.00
#
_symmetry.space_group_name_H-M   'P 1'
#
loop_
_entity.id
_entity.type
_entity.pdbx_description
1 polymer ?
#
loop_
_entity_poly.entity_id
_entity_poly.type
_entity_poly.pdbx_seq_one_letter_code
_entity_poly.pdbx_strand_id
1 'polypeptide(L)'
;MSRVPLRVHVSSRDRSDLHKLLGGGIQPVRVVLLALALLHMADGESAPAAAAALKALTPEAIRVIAHRYIEGGLDRALHEKQRLGAN
;
A
#
# COMPACT_ATOMS: atom_id res chain seq x y z
N MET A 1 24.47 14.07 -0.86
CA MET A 1 23.79 13.44 0.08
C MET A 1 22.96 12.35 -0.46
N SER A 2 22.96 11.31 0.11
CA SER A 2 22.21 10.22 -0.43
C SER A 2 20.84 10.19 0.19
N ARG A 3 19.91 9.73 -0.61
CA ARG A 3 18.58 9.62 -0.16
C ARG A 3 18.25 8.15 -0.06
N VAL A 4 17.91 7.73 1.11
CA VAL A 4 17.56 6.34 1.33
C VAL A 4 16.15 6.10 0.80
N PRO A 5 15.95 5.13 -0.09
CA PRO A 5 14.61 4.85 -0.57
C PRO A 5 13.72 4.39 0.57
N LEU A 6 12.47 4.78 0.50
CA LEU A 6 11.49 4.33 1.47
C LEU A 6 11.31 2.84 1.30
N ARG A 7 11.46 2.11 2.40
CA ARG A 7 11.29 0.67 2.37
C ARG A 7 10.19 0.28 3.31
N VAL A 8 9.37 -0.63 2.86
CA VAL A 8 8.27 -1.16 3.64
C VAL A 8 8.54 -2.62 3.90
N HIS A 9 8.56 -2.99 5.16
CA HIS A 9 8.75 -4.37 5.53
C HIS A 9 7.41 -4.96 5.89
N VAL A 10 6.86 -5.76 5.01
CA VAL A 10 5.57 -6.39 5.23
C VAL A 10 5.79 -7.77 5.80
N SER A 11 5.21 -8.03 6.96
CA SER A 11 5.37 -9.33 7.62
C SER A 11 4.73 -10.43 6.79
N SER A 12 5.14 -11.67 7.07
CA SER A 12 4.55 -12.82 6.38
C SER A 12 3.05 -12.88 6.60
N ARG A 13 2.62 -12.55 7.79
CA ARG A 13 1.21 -12.55 8.10
C ARG A 13 0.45 -11.52 7.29
N ASP A 14 1.00 -10.30 7.21
CA ASP A 14 0.35 -9.25 6.46
C ASP A 14 0.36 -9.56 4.97
N ARG A 15 1.45 -10.12 4.47
CA ARG A 15 1.52 -10.52 3.08
C ARG A 15 0.45 -11.57 2.77
N SER A 16 0.27 -12.53 3.67
CA SER A 16 -0.76 -13.54 3.51
C SER A 16 -2.14 -12.91 3.50
N ASP A 17 -2.38 -11.94 4.39
CA ASP A 17 -3.65 -11.26 4.43
C ASP A 17 -3.92 -10.48 3.15
N LEU A 18 -2.89 -9.86 2.60
CA LEU A 18 -3.04 -9.14 1.33
C LEU A 18 -3.39 -10.09 0.20
N HIS A 19 -2.76 -11.24 0.15
CA HIS A 19 -3.07 -12.22 -0.88
C HIS A 19 -4.49 -12.75 -0.73
N LYS A 20 -4.93 -12.98 0.49
CA LYS A 20 -6.30 -13.43 0.71
C LYS A 20 -7.29 -12.37 0.26
N LEU A 21 -6.99 -11.13 0.56
CA LEU A 21 -7.88 -10.04 0.16
C LEU A 21 -8.00 -9.97 -1.35
N LEU A 22 -6.88 -10.09 -2.06
CA LEU A 22 -6.89 -9.99 -3.51
C LEU A 22 -7.58 -11.17 -4.17
N GLY A 23 -7.57 -12.34 -3.53
CA GLY A 23 -8.19 -13.51 -4.10
C GLY A 23 -9.60 -13.76 -3.60
N GLY A 24 -10.12 -12.90 -2.76
CA GLY A 24 -11.32 -13.22 -2.00
C GLY A 24 -12.58 -12.50 -2.39
N GLY A 25 -12.91 -12.39 -3.62
CA GLY A 25 -14.21 -11.86 -3.96
C GLY A 25 -14.20 -10.37 -4.25
N ILE A 26 -15.34 -9.73 -4.09
CA ILE A 26 -15.51 -8.34 -4.51
C ILE A 26 -14.90 -7.40 -3.50
N GLN A 27 -14.01 -6.53 -3.97
CA GLN A 27 -13.38 -5.53 -3.14
C GLN A 27 -13.45 -4.20 -3.85
N PRO A 28 -13.55 -3.08 -3.12
CA PRO A 28 -13.46 -1.79 -3.77
C PRO A 28 -12.13 -1.67 -4.50
N VAL A 29 -12.17 -1.06 -5.68
CA VAL A 29 -10.97 -0.90 -6.49
C VAL A 29 -9.87 -0.21 -5.69
N ARG A 30 -10.23 0.77 -4.89
CA ARG A 30 -9.26 1.48 -4.09
C ARG A 30 -8.49 0.53 -3.16
N VAL A 31 -9.22 -0.38 -2.50
CA VAL A 31 -8.58 -1.31 -1.58
C VAL A 31 -7.65 -2.24 -2.33
N VAL A 32 -8.06 -2.69 -3.50
CA VAL A 32 -7.22 -3.56 -4.33
C VAL A 32 -5.93 -2.84 -4.71
N LEU A 33 -6.04 -1.59 -5.13
CA LEU A 33 -4.86 -0.82 -5.52
C LEU A 33 -3.92 -0.60 -4.34
N LEU A 34 -4.47 -0.32 -3.17
CA LEU A 34 -3.64 -0.14 -1.98
C LEU A 34 -2.91 -1.43 -1.63
N ALA A 35 -3.61 -2.56 -1.73
CA ALA A 35 -3.00 -3.85 -1.42
C ALA A 35 -1.87 -4.16 -2.42
N LEU A 36 -2.10 -3.90 -3.69
CA LEU A 36 -1.08 -4.14 -4.69
C LEU A 36 0.14 -3.25 -4.49
N ALA A 37 -0.10 -1.99 -4.12
CA ALA A 37 1.00 -1.08 -3.86
C ALA A 37 1.88 -1.59 -2.73
N LEU A 38 1.25 -2.06 -1.65
CA LEU A 38 2.02 -2.58 -0.52
C LEU A 38 2.81 -3.82 -0.92
N LEU A 39 2.22 -4.71 -1.73
CA LEU A 39 2.94 -5.90 -2.16
C LEU A 39 4.12 -5.55 -3.05
N HIS A 40 3.97 -4.59 -3.95
CA HIS A 40 5.08 -4.16 -4.78
C HIS A 40 6.22 -3.63 -3.92
N MET A 41 5.89 -2.82 -2.93
CA MET A 41 6.93 -2.28 -2.07
C MET A 41 7.54 -3.35 -1.18
N ALA A 42 6.75 -4.34 -0.78
CA ALA A 42 7.25 -5.46 0.01
C ALA A 42 8.26 -6.27 -0.79
N ASP A 43 8.12 -6.28 -2.12
CA ASP A 43 9.06 -6.97 -2.98
C ASP A 43 10.31 -6.14 -3.27
N GLY A 44 10.43 -4.98 -2.65
CA GLY A 44 11.61 -4.16 -2.79
C GLY A 44 11.51 -3.08 -3.85
N GLU A 45 10.36 -2.93 -4.47
CA GLU A 45 10.22 -1.91 -5.49
C GLU A 45 10.08 -0.53 -4.87
N SER A 46 10.60 0.47 -5.56
CA SER A 46 10.46 1.83 -5.10
C SER A 46 9.06 2.35 -5.39
N ALA A 47 8.70 3.47 -4.76
CA ALA A 47 7.40 4.07 -5.02
C ALA A 47 7.21 4.42 -6.49
N PRO A 48 8.20 5.03 -7.17
CA PRO A 48 8.05 5.28 -8.61
C PRO A 48 7.87 4.00 -9.42
N ALA A 49 8.58 2.93 -9.08
CA ALA A 49 8.45 1.66 -9.81
C ALA A 49 7.07 1.06 -9.61
N ALA A 50 6.58 1.08 -8.38
CA ALA A 50 5.25 0.56 -8.09
C ALA A 50 4.18 1.39 -8.81
N ALA A 51 4.34 2.70 -8.82
CA ALA A 51 3.40 3.57 -9.51
C ALA A 51 3.39 3.29 -11.00
N ALA A 52 4.55 3.04 -11.59
CA ALA A 52 4.64 2.74 -13.00
C ALA A 52 3.93 1.42 -13.31
N ALA A 53 4.07 0.44 -12.44
CA ALA A 53 3.45 -0.86 -12.64
C ALA A 53 1.94 -0.79 -12.52
N LEU A 54 1.45 -0.02 -11.56
CA LEU A 54 0.02 0.03 -11.30
C LEU A 54 -0.71 1.05 -12.18
N LYS A 55 -0.01 2.12 -12.52
CA LYS A 55 -0.53 3.16 -13.43
C LYS A 55 -1.75 3.92 -12.92
N ALA A 56 -2.37 3.46 -11.88
CA ALA A 56 -3.53 4.13 -11.29
C ALA A 56 -3.17 4.99 -10.09
N LEU A 57 -1.93 4.90 -9.64
CA LEU A 57 -1.48 5.63 -8.45
C LEU A 57 -0.21 6.39 -8.78
N THR A 58 -0.06 7.53 -8.14
CA THR A 58 1.17 8.30 -8.27
C THR A 58 2.19 7.80 -7.25
N PRO A 59 3.48 8.09 -7.47
CA PRO A 59 4.48 7.75 -6.44
C PRO A 59 4.17 8.37 -5.10
N GLU A 60 3.62 9.58 -5.11
CA GLU A 60 3.26 10.25 -3.89
C GLU A 60 2.19 9.48 -3.13
N ALA A 61 1.17 9.03 -3.83
CA ALA A 61 0.10 8.26 -3.20
C ALA A 61 0.65 6.98 -2.60
N ILE A 62 1.59 6.35 -3.30
CA ILE A 62 2.18 5.11 -2.79
C ILE A 62 2.99 5.37 -1.53
N ARG A 63 3.70 6.50 -1.48
CA ARG A 63 4.44 6.86 -0.27
C ARG A 63 3.51 7.07 0.91
N VAL A 64 2.36 7.69 0.67
CA VAL A 64 1.38 7.88 1.72
C VAL A 64 0.88 6.54 2.24
N ILE A 65 0.59 5.61 1.34
CA ILE A 65 0.15 4.28 1.73
C ILE A 65 1.22 3.61 2.58
N ALA A 66 2.47 3.69 2.16
CA ALA A 66 3.56 3.09 2.89
C ALA A 66 3.68 3.67 4.30
N HIS A 67 3.57 4.99 4.42
CA HIS A 67 3.65 5.62 5.73
C HIS A 67 2.49 5.19 6.63
N ARG A 68 1.30 5.10 6.08
CA ARG A 68 0.16 4.64 6.86
C ARG A 68 0.38 3.21 7.36
N TYR A 69 0.97 2.37 6.52
CA TYR A 69 1.26 1.01 6.93
C TYR A 69 2.29 0.99 8.05
N ILE A 70 3.35 1.78 7.91
CA ILE A 70 4.38 1.83 8.93
C ILE A 70 3.83 2.33 10.26
N GLU A 71 2.95 3.31 10.22
CA GLU A 71 2.42 3.92 11.42
C GLU A 71 1.30 3.12 12.07
N GLY A 72 0.44 2.52 11.29
CA GLY A 72 -0.75 1.91 11.83
C GLY A 72 -1.03 0.50 11.37
N GLY A 73 -0.14 -0.07 10.59
CA GLY A 73 -0.32 -1.44 10.14
C GLY A 73 -1.25 -1.56 8.95
N LEU A 74 -1.55 -2.80 8.62
CA LEU A 74 -2.29 -3.11 7.41
C LEU A 74 -3.70 -2.53 7.44
N ASP A 75 -4.34 -2.63 8.57
CA ASP A 75 -5.70 -2.16 8.67
C ASP A 75 -5.80 -0.66 8.38
N ARG A 76 -4.89 0.10 8.94
CA ARG A 76 -4.90 1.53 8.72
C ARG A 76 -4.58 1.88 7.27
N ALA A 77 -3.65 1.14 6.67
CA ALA A 77 -3.26 1.41 5.30
C ALA A 77 -4.40 1.17 4.33
N LEU A 78 -5.17 0.12 4.56
CA LEU A 78 -6.22 -0.27 3.62
C LEU A 78 -7.57 0.38 3.91
N HIS A 79 -7.86 0.64 5.18
CA HIS A 79 -9.20 1.05 5.56
C HIS A 79 -9.25 2.36 6.31
N GLU A 80 -8.27 3.20 6.11
CA GLU A 80 -8.28 4.47 6.79
C GLU A 80 -9.46 5.29 6.34
N LYS A 81 -10.29 5.71 7.28
CA LYS A 81 -11.39 6.54 6.95
C LYS A 81 -10.91 7.94 6.80
N GLN A 82 -11.32 8.52 5.87
CA GLN A 82 -10.90 9.83 5.77
C GLN A 82 -11.70 10.66 6.61
N ARG A 83 -12.03 10.60 7.10
CA ARG A 83 -12.67 11.28 7.85
C ARG A 83 -12.85 12.39 7.63
N LEU A 84 -12.70 12.37 6.89
CA LEU A 84 -12.74 13.08 6.55
C LEU A 84 -13.34 13.57 6.33
N GLY A 85 -13.58 13.39 6.28
CA GLY A 85 -14.01 13.72 6.12
C GLY A 85 -14.57 14.21 6.42
N ALA A 86 -14.60 14.26 6.56
CA ALA A 86 -14.96 14.56 6.85
C ALA A 86 -15.26 15.02 6.99
N ASN A 87 -15.34 15.24 7.05
CA ASN A 87 -15.56 15.54 7.10
C ASN A 87 -15.82 15.67 7.03
#